data_189fcd2b4a01a6b61ea89a603548cb52
#
_entry.id   189fcd2b4a01a6b61ea89a603548cb52
#
_cell.length_a   1.000
_cell.length_b   1.000
_cell.length_c   1.000
_cell.angle_alpha   90.00
_cell.angle_beta   90.00
_cell.angle_gamma   90.00
#
_symmetry.space_group_name_H-M   'P 1'
#
loop_
_entity.id
_entity.type
_entity.pdbx_description
1 polymer ?
#
loop_
_entity_poly.entity_id
_entity_poly.type
_entity_poly.pdbx_seq_one_letter_code
_entity_poly.pdbx_strand_id
1 'polypeptide(L)'
;MLFRKITLSDKEKNETPLQPQPVSAEGAPVYILGDTALACFLAVKLITAGHRVIVLAGPKENTSLSTNGITVKEDYQLQKLHSKIETALWLKETPELLIIASRSSRTKAMLTAVSKNKIKNCPVISFTRMKDKNFISDILGVPVISAYFEGWLSDKNQIVTAYGRNPEIILCAETGSAAYQTMEKLLADTRIGLRT
;
A
#
# COMPACT_ATOMS: atom_id res chain seq x y z
N MET A 1 42.82 -12.19 36.78
CA MET A 1 41.43 -12.05 36.25
C MET A 1 41.51 -11.61 34.80
N LEU A 2 41.32 -12.54 33.87
CA LEU A 2 41.39 -12.29 32.44
C LEU A 2 39.93 -12.05 31.93
N PHE A 3 39.61 -10.82 31.56
CA PHE A 3 38.39 -10.54 30.85
C PHE A 3 38.51 -10.99 29.38
N ARG A 4 37.82 -12.07 29.03
CA ARG A 4 37.61 -12.46 27.62
C ARG A 4 36.77 -11.41 26.95
N LYS A 5 37.30 -10.69 25.95
CA LYS A 5 36.56 -9.93 24.98
C LYS A 5 35.70 -10.90 24.19
N ILE A 6 34.38 -10.81 24.35
CA ILE A 6 33.43 -11.47 23.45
C ILE A 6 33.35 -10.58 22.21
N THR A 7 34.07 -11.00 21.18
CA THR A 7 33.89 -10.46 19.82
C THR A 7 32.54 -10.97 19.30
N LEU A 8 31.59 -10.07 19.13
CA LEU A 8 30.37 -10.31 18.34
C LEU A 8 30.81 -10.55 16.90
N SER A 9 30.89 -11.83 16.54
CA SER A 9 31.24 -12.32 15.21
C SER A 9 30.10 -12.05 14.24
N ASP A 10 30.41 -11.27 13.22
CA ASP A 10 29.92 -11.27 11.83
C ASP A 10 28.88 -12.36 11.45
N LYS A 11 27.64 -12.19 11.86
CA LYS A 11 26.49 -12.93 11.32
C LYS A 11 25.48 -12.05 10.60
N GLU A 12 25.88 -10.85 10.15
CA GLU A 12 25.14 -10.11 9.13
C GLU A 12 25.57 -10.54 7.73
N LYS A 13 25.68 -11.84 7.49
CA LYS A 13 25.93 -12.36 6.15
C LYS A 13 24.62 -12.57 5.41
N ASN A 14 24.36 -11.62 4.47
CA ASN A 14 23.72 -11.87 3.18
C ASN A 14 22.39 -12.65 3.19
N GLU A 15 21.39 -12.14 3.87
CA GLU A 15 20.03 -12.43 3.42
C GLU A 15 19.74 -11.55 2.19
N THR A 16 19.94 -12.11 1.01
CA THR A 16 19.48 -11.52 -0.24
C THR A 16 17.98 -11.27 -0.09
N PRO A 17 17.49 -10.03 -0.25
CA PRO A 17 16.05 -9.79 -0.18
C PRO A 17 15.35 -10.69 -1.18
N LEU A 18 14.31 -11.39 -0.76
CA LEU A 18 13.42 -12.10 -1.67
C LEU A 18 12.93 -11.09 -2.71
N GLN A 19 13.45 -11.19 -3.93
CA GLN A 19 12.94 -10.43 -5.05
C GLN A 19 11.65 -11.13 -5.50
N PRO A 20 10.49 -10.48 -5.39
CA PRO A 20 9.28 -11.01 -6.02
C PRO A 20 9.57 -11.16 -7.49
N GLN A 21 9.38 -12.37 -8.03
CA GLN A 21 9.43 -12.57 -9.47
C GLN A 21 8.34 -11.70 -10.09
N PRO A 22 8.56 -11.12 -11.29
CA PRO A 22 7.52 -10.42 -12.00
C PRO A 22 6.42 -11.43 -12.35
N VAL A 23 5.41 -11.50 -11.50
CA VAL A 23 4.19 -12.24 -11.82
C VAL A 23 3.52 -11.41 -12.90
N SER A 24 3.31 -12.00 -14.06
CA SER A 24 2.37 -11.46 -15.05
C SER A 24 0.98 -11.56 -14.43
N ALA A 25 0.61 -10.59 -13.64
CA ALA A 25 -0.68 -10.53 -12.99
C ALA A 25 -1.73 -10.28 -14.09
N GLU A 26 -2.37 -11.35 -14.53
CA GLU A 26 -3.56 -11.29 -15.37
C GLU A 26 -4.68 -10.71 -14.49
N GLY A 27 -5.13 -9.51 -14.80
CA GLY A 27 -6.24 -8.86 -14.09
C GLY A 27 -6.17 -7.34 -14.13
N ALA A 28 -7.26 -6.72 -13.75
CA ALA A 28 -7.30 -5.27 -13.58
C ALA A 28 -6.39 -4.86 -12.40
N PRO A 29 -5.62 -3.77 -12.51
CA PRO A 29 -4.68 -3.39 -11.47
C PRO A 29 -5.39 -2.78 -10.24
N VAL A 30 -4.76 -2.93 -9.09
CA VAL A 30 -5.05 -2.12 -7.91
C VAL A 30 -4.30 -0.81 -8.03
N TYR A 31 -5.02 0.32 -7.98
CA TYR A 31 -4.39 1.62 -7.93
C TYR A 31 -4.32 2.14 -6.50
N ILE A 32 -3.17 2.66 -6.12
CA ILE A 32 -2.96 3.30 -4.81
C ILE A 32 -2.61 4.77 -5.04
N LEU A 33 -3.50 5.67 -4.61
CA LEU A 33 -3.29 7.11 -4.68
C LEU A 33 -2.58 7.59 -3.41
N GLY A 34 -1.30 7.89 -3.49
CA GLY A 34 -0.52 8.41 -2.37
C GLY A 34 0.93 7.93 -2.33
N ASP A 35 1.68 8.61 -1.48
CA ASP A 35 3.11 8.40 -1.25
C ASP A 35 3.44 8.21 0.25
N THR A 36 2.43 7.90 1.06
CA THR A 36 2.59 7.72 2.50
C THR A 36 3.21 6.35 2.85
N ALA A 37 3.71 6.21 4.09
CA ALA A 37 4.17 4.92 4.59
C ALA A 37 3.12 3.81 4.39
N LEU A 38 1.84 4.12 4.62
CA LEU A 38 0.74 3.17 4.40
C LEU A 38 0.58 2.81 2.91
N ALA A 39 0.61 3.81 2.01
CA ALA A 39 0.55 3.55 0.57
C ALA A 39 1.68 2.62 0.10
N CYS A 40 2.90 2.89 0.54
CA CYS A 40 4.07 2.09 0.23
C CYS A 40 4.01 0.69 0.84
N PHE A 41 3.57 0.59 2.10
CA PHE A 41 3.37 -0.69 2.79
C PHE A 41 2.36 -1.57 2.04
N LEU A 42 1.17 -1.05 1.75
CA LEU A 42 0.14 -1.77 1.03
C LEU A 42 0.60 -2.18 -0.38
N ALA A 43 1.29 -1.28 -1.10
CA ALA A 43 1.81 -1.60 -2.44
C ALA A 43 2.75 -2.81 -2.40
N VAL A 44 3.73 -2.82 -1.50
CA VAL A 44 4.68 -3.94 -1.39
C VAL A 44 4.00 -5.22 -0.95
N LYS A 45 3.08 -5.17 0.01
CA LYS A 45 2.34 -6.35 0.48
C LYS A 45 1.49 -6.97 -0.63
N LEU A 46 0.76 -6.16 -1.38
CA LEU A 46 -0.08 -6.62 -2.49
C LEU A 46 0.76 -7.16 -3.66
N ILE A 47 1.87 -6.49 -4.02
CA ILE A 47 2.80 -7.00 -5.04
C ILE A 47 3.38 -8.35 -4.62
N THR A 48 3.76 -8.49 -3.35
CA THR A 48 4.31 -9.75 -2.83
C THR A 48 3.27 -10.89 -2.83
N ALA A 49 1.99 -10.55 -2.67
CA ALA A 49 0.86 -11.48 -2.80
C ALA A 49 0.48 -11.77 -4.27
N GLY A 50 1.22 -11.23 -5.24
CA GLY A 50 1.01 -11.52 -6.67
C GLY A 50 0.04 -10.59 -7.38
N HIS A 51 -0.41 -9.51 -6.75
CA HIS A 51 -1.30 -8.54 -7.38
C HIS A 51 -0.53 -7.50 -8.20
N ARG A 52 -1.13 -7.07 -9.32
CA ARG A 52 -0.61 -5.93 -10.08
C ARG A 52 -1.03 -4.64 -9.41
N VAL A 53 -0.05 -3.86 -8.98
CA VAL A 53 -0.27 -2.60 -8.25
C VAL A 53 0.38 -1.44 -8.98
N ILE A 54 -0.36 -0.35 -9.13
CA ILE A 54 0.13 0.90 -9.73
C ILE A 54 -0.06 2.02 -8.71
N VAL A 55 1.05 2.68 -8.34
CA VAL A 55 0.98 3.82 -7.42
C VAL A 55 0.85 5.13 -8.20
N LEU A 56 -0.19 5.90 -7.88
CA LEU A 56 -0.34 7.27 -8.35
C LEU A 56 0.29 8.22 -7.34
N ALA A 57 1.39 8.83 -7.72
CA ALA A 57 2.11 9.78 -6.88
C ALA A 57 2.59 10.98 -7.72
N GLY A 58 3.22 11.97 -7.09
CA GLY A 58 3.82 13.10 -7.80
C GLY A 58 5.02 12.68 -8.66
N PRO A 59 5.45 13.52 -9.63
CA PRO A 59 6.52 13.14 -10.55
C PRO A 59 7.83 12.75 -9.86
N LYS A 60 8.20 13.44 -8.79
CA LYS A 60 9.43 13.18 -8.02
C LYS A 60 9.34 11.85 -7.28
N GLU A 61 8.23 11.59 -6.62
CA GLU A 61 7.95 10.38 -5.89
C GLU A 61 7.86 9.18 -6.86
N ASN A 62 7.22 9.35 -8.02
CA ASN A 62 7.14 8.32 -9.05
C ASN A 62 8.52 7.87 -9.51
N THR A 63 9.42 8.80 -9.84
CA THR A 63 10.79 8.46 -10.24
C THR A 63 11.49 7.67 -9.14
N SER A 64 11.36 8.11 -7.89
CA SER A 64 11.98 7.44 -6.75
C SER A 64 11.46 6.01 -6.56
N LEU A 65 10.14 5.83 -6.59
CA LEU A 65 9.48 4.52 -6.38
C LEU A 65 9.80 3.52 -7.50
N SER A 66 9.80 3.98 -8.75
CA SER A 66 10.06 3.11 -9.91
C SER A 66 11.53 2.72 -10.05
N THR A 67 12.46 3.63 -9.69
CA THR A 67 13.90 3.38 -9.83
C THR A 67 14.45 2.59 -8.65
N ASN A 68 14.18 3.04 -7.44
CA ASN A 68 14.79 2.51 -6.22
C ASN A 68 13.89 1.45 -5.54
N GLY A 69 12.59 1.47 -5.82
CA GLY A 69 11.61 0.62 -5.12
C GLY A 69 11.40 1.02 -3.67
N ILE A 70 10.71 0.18 -2.95
CA ILE A 70 10.44 0.32 -1.51
C ILE A 70 10.85 -0.96 -0.80
N THR A 71 11.46 -0.80 0.35
CA THR A 71 11.73 -1.89 1.28
C THR A 71 10.74 -1.82 2.44
N VAL A 72 10.02 -2.89 2.70
CA VAL A 72 9.20 -3.08 3.90
C VAL A 72 9.94 -3.99 4.85
N LYS A 73 10.11 -3.54 6.10
CA LYS A 73 10.61 -4.34 7.21
C LYS A 73 9.45 -4.61 8.16
N GLU A 74 9.24 -5.85 8.48
CA GLU A 74 8.28 -6.27 9.50
C GLU A 74 9.06 -6.70 10.74
N ASP A 75 9.06 -5.84 11.76
CA ASP A 75 9.88 -6.01 12.96
C ASP A 75 9.62 -7.35 13.66
N TYR A 76 8.36 -7.75 13.75
CA TYR A 76 7.93 -8.98 14.41
C TYR A 76 8.26 -10.28 13.62
N GLN A 77 8.59 -10.19 12.33
CA GLN A 77 8.87 -11.36 11.49
C GLN A 77 10.33 -11.42 11.06
N LEU A 78 11.14 -10.39 11.37
CA LEU A 78 12.48 -10.21 10.84
C LEU A 78 12.54 -10.28 9.31
N GLN A 79 11.38 -10.07 8.66
CA GLN A 79 11.23 -10.20 7.23
C GLN A 79 11.49 -8.85 6.55
N LYS A 80 12.22 -8.91 5.45
CA LYS A 80 12.51 -7.74 4.61
C LYS A 80 12.02 -8.02 3.20
N LEU A 81 11.00 -7.29 2.79
CA LEU A 81 10.44 -7.33 1.45
C LEU A 81 10.93 -6.12 0.66
N HIS A 82 11.32 -6.32 -0.58
CA HIS A 82 11.69 -5.23 -1.46
C HIS A 82 10.98 -5.39 -2.81
N SER A 83 10.37 -4.31 -3.30
CA SER A 83 9.73 -4.30 -4.61
C SER A 83 9.96 -2.99 -5.34
N LYS A 84 10.23 -3.08 -6.62
CA LYS A 84 10.05 -1.97 -7.54
C LYS A 84 8.55 -1.79 -7.79
N ILE A 85 8.09 -0.56 -7.81
CA ILE A 85 6.66 -0.25 -7.88
C ILE A 85 6.37 0.35 -9.25
N GLU A 86 5.39 -0.21 -9.96
CA GLU A 86 4.83 0.44 -11.14
C GLU A 86 4.16 1.75 -10.71
N THR A 87 4.49 2.85 -11.40
CA THR A 87 3.97 4.17 -11.06
C THR A 87 3.32 4.85 -12.26
N ALA A 88 2.36 5.72 -11.99
CA ALA A 88 1.74 6.56 -13.01
C ALA A 88 1.38 7.93 -12.45
N LEU A 89 1.23 8.92 -13.35
CA LEU A 89 0.74 10.25 -13.00
C LEU A 89 -0.79 10.36 -13.06
N TRP A 90 -1.44 9.41 -13.76
CA TRP A 90 -2.90 9.34 -13.91
C TRP A 90 -3.35 7.90 -14.13
N LEU A 91 -4.65 7.65 -14.00
CA LEU A 91 -5.23 6.34 -14.31
C LEU A 91 -5.10 6.03 -15.81
N LYS A 92 -4.35 4.98 -16.12
CA LYS A 92 -4.19 4.49 -17.50
C LYS A 92 -5.34 3.58 -17.92
N GLU A 93 -5.84 2.78 -17.01
CA GLU A 93 -6.86 1.75 -17.23
C GLU A 93 -7.87 1.69 -16.07
N THR A 94 -8.94 0.92 -16.22
CA THR A 94 -9.95 0.73 -15.16
C THR A 94 -9.38 -0.12 -14.05
N PRO A 95 -9.39 0.34 -12.79
CA PRO A 95 -8.87 -0.42 -11.66
C PRO A 95 -9.85 -1.52 -11.19
N GLU A 96 -9.32 -2.58 -10.60
CA GLU A 96 -10.09 -3.51 -9.76
C GLU A 96 -10.50 -2.83 -8.44
N LEU A 97 -9.59 -2.03 -7.88
CA LEU A 97 -9.78 -1.26 -6.66
C LEU A 97 -8.96 0.04 -6.72
N LEU A 98 -9.54 1.14 -6.25
CA LEU A 98 -8.81 2.38 -5.99
C LEU A 98 -8.67 2.59 -4.48
N ILE A 99 -7.44 2.60 -4.00
CA ILE A 99 -7.09 2.90 -2.61
C ILE A 99 -6.55 4.32 -2.52
N ILE A 100 -7.11 5.14 -1.63
CA ILE A 100 -6.63 6.49 -1.34
C ILE A 100 -5.91 6.47 0.00
N ALA A 101 -4.59 6.56 -0.04
CA ALA A 101 -3.70 6.56 1.13
C ALA A 101 -2.74 7.74 1.08
N SER A 102 -3.24 8.92 0.74
CA SER A 102 -2.49 10.17 0.66
C SER A 102 -2.67 11.04 1.91
N ARG A 103 -1.77 11.99 2.12
CA ARG A 103 -1.95 13.02 3.15
C ARG A 103 -3.08 13.96 2.76
N SER A 104 -3.96 14.33 3.70
CA SER A 104 -5.12 15.20 3.44
C SER A 104 -4.78 16.48 2.66
N SER A 105 -3.62 17.10 2.94
CA SER A 105 -3.15 18.30 2.24
C SER A 105 -2.85 18.09 0.75
N ARG A 106 -2.53 16.87 0.33
CA ARG A 106 -2.21 16.53 -1.07
C ARG A 106 -3.36 15.84 -1.81
N THR A 107 -4.31 15.27 -1.07
CA THR A 107 -5.40 14.45 -1.65
C THR A 107 -6.13 15.17 -2.76
N LYS A 108 -6.51 16.44 -2.56
CA LYS A 108 -7.23 17.23 -3.58
C LYS A 108 -6.48 17.32 -4.90
N ALA A 109 -5.19 17.64 -4.85
CA ALA A 109 -4.37 17.75 -6.06
C ALA A 109 -4.19 16.40 -6.75
N MET A 110 -4.05 15.33 -5.97
CA MET A 110 -3.87 13.98 -6.51
C MET A 110 -5.14 13.40 -7.12
N LEU A 111 -6.32 13.78 -6.63
CA LEU A 111 -7.60 13.34 -7.20
C LEU A 111 -7.81 13.81 -8.64
N THR A 112 -7.14 14.88 -9.08
CA THR A 112 -7.16 15.32 -10.48
C THR A 112 -6.56 14.29 -11.44
N ALA A 113 -5.70 13.39 -10.94
CA ALA A 113 -5.14 12.28 -11.71
C ALA A 113 -6.14 11.14 -11.97
N VAL A 114 -7.30 11.19 -11.29
CA VAL A 114 -8.30 10.13 -11.34
C VAL A 114 -9.41 10.50 -12.33
N SER A 115 -9.52 9.71 -13.39
CA SER A 115 -10.61 9.86 -14.36
C SER A 115 -11.92 9.25 -13.82
N LYS A 116 -12.97 10.05 -13.67
CA LYS A 116 -14.29 9.61 -13.20
C LYS A 116 -14.86 8.45 -14.03
N ASN A 117 -14.66 8.49 -15.34
CA ASN A 117 -15.18 7.44 -16.23
C ASN A 117 -14.53 6.08 -15.98
N LYS A 118 -13.29 6.06 -15.54
CA LYS A 118 -12.56 4.82 -15.28
C LYS A 118 -12.88 4.17 -13.93
N ILE A 119 -13.41 4.95 -12.98
CA ILE A 119 -13.72 4.45 -11.62
C ILE A 119 -15.22 4.23 -11.40
N LYS A 120 -16.08 4.45 -12.40
CA LYS A 120 -17.54 4.41 -12.25
C LYS A 120 -18.07 3.13 -11.60
N ASN A 121 -17.44 2.00 -11.89
CA ASN A 121 -17.83 0.68 -11.37
C ASN A 121 -16.72 0.07 -10.47
N CYS A 122 -15.77 0.87 -10.01
CA CYS A 122 -14.66 0.43 -9.20
C CYS A 122 -14.92 0.78 -7.73
N PRO A 123 -14.73 -0.12 -6.78
CA PRO A 123 -14.71 0.22 -5.37
C PRO A 123 -13.63 1.25 -5.07
N VAL A 124 -13.97 2.26 -4.26
CA VAL A 124 -13.02 3.28 -3.81
C VAL A 124 -12.94 3.26 -2.30
N ILE A 125 -11.75 2.98 -1.78
CA ILE A 125 -11.46 2.90 -0.35
C ILE A 125 -10.52 4.03 0.04
N SER A 126 -10.82 4.75 1.11
CA SER A 126 -10.03 5.87 1.58
C SER A 126 -9.57 5.70 3.03
N PHE A 127 -8.26 5.79 3.23
CA PHE A 127 -7.61 5.88 4.53
C PHE A 127 -7.41 7.32 5.00
N THR A 128 -8.04 8.29 4.34
CA THR A 128 -8.03 9.68 4.78
C THR A 128 -9.02 9.89 5.93
N ARG A 129 -8.93 11.05 6.61
CA ARG A 129 -9.83 11.36 7.73
C ARG A 129 -11.29 11.34 7.25
N MET A 130 -12.20 10.87 8.10
CA MET A 130 -13.65 10.78 7.79
C MET A 130 -14.25 12.09 7.26
N LYS A 131 -13.82 13.25 7.77
CA LYS A 131 -14.28 14.55 7.30
C LYS A 131 -13.95 14.81 5.82
N ASP A 132 -12.95 14.15 5.27
CA ASP A 132 -12.52 14.30 3.89
C ASP A 132 -13.29 13.36 2.93
N LYS A 133 -14.04 12.39 3.47
CA LYS A 133 -14.76 11.38 2.69
C LYS A 133 -15.79 11.98 1.72
N ASN A 134 -16.66 12.85 2.23
CA ASN A 134 -17.71 13.48 1.40
C ASN A 134 -17.07 14.32 0.30
N PHE A 135 -16.08 15.10 0.63
CA PHE A 135 -15.30 15.89 -0.33
C PHE A 135 -14.67 15.02 -1.44
N ILE A 136 -14.11 13.86 -1.08
CA ILE A 136 -13.53 12.93 -2.05
C ILE A 136 -14.62 12.34 -2.94
N SER A 137 -15.75 11.90 -2.35
CA SER A 137 -16.88 11.36 -3.06
C SER A 137 -17.47 12.37 -4.06
N ASP A 138 -17.61 13.64 -3.66
CA ASP A 138 -18.08 14.73 -4.53
C ASP A 138 -17.16 14.95 -5.72
N ILE A 139 -15.84 14.97 -5.49
CA ILE A 139 -14.86 15.12 -6.59
C ILE A 139 -14.91 13.92 -7.53
N LEU A 140 -14.93 12.71 -7.01
CA LEU A 140 -14.87 11.50 -7.81
C LEU A 140 -16.22 11.15 -8.46
N GLY A 141 -17.33 11.59 -7.88
CA GLY A 141 -18.68 11.28 -8.33
C GLY A 141 -19.08 9.81 -8.10
N VAL A 142 -18.41 9.14 -7.16
CA VAL A 142 -18.70 7.75 -6.76
C VAL A 142 -18.63 7.62 -5.22
N PRO A 143 -19.38 6.66 -4.65
CA PRO A 143 -19.26 6.38 -3.21
C PRO A 143 -17.85 6.02 -2.81
N VAL A 144 -17.39 6.57 -1.67
CA VAL A 144 -16.09 6.28 -1.09
C VAL A 144 -16.28 5.60 0.25
N ILE A 145 -15.63 4.49 0.46
CA ILE A 145 -15.67 3.72 1.69
C ILE A 145 -14.48 4.14 2.55
N SER A 146 -14.75 4.50 3.80
CA SER A 146 -13.69 4.80 4.75
C SER A 146 -13.04 3.53 5.25
N ALA A 147 -11.73 3.58 5.44
CA ALA A 147 -10.96 2.53 6.08
C ALA A 147 -9.98 3.11 7.10
N TYR A 148 -9.62 2.30 8.08
CA TYR A 148 -8.60 2.59 9.07
C TYR A 148 -7.56 1.49 9.04
N PHE A 149 -6.33 1.88 9.30
CA PHE A 149 -5.22 0.95 9.46
C PHE A 149 -4.85 0.89 10.94
N GLU A 150 -4.95 -0.28 11.53
CA GLU A 150 -4.44 -0.56 12.87
C GLU A 150 -3.05 -1.17 12.76
N GLY A 151 -2.05 -0.35 13.09
CA GLY A 151 -0.65 -0.70 13.04
C GLY A 151 0.23 0.54 13.10
N TRP A 152 1.48 0.34 13.39
CA TRP A 152 2.45 1.44 13.41
C TRP A 152 3.40 1.30 12.24
N LEU A 153 3.47 2.36 11.44
CA LEU A 153 4.37 2.46 10.29
C LEU A 153 5.29 3.66 10.47
N SER A 154 6.56 3.47 10.21
CA SER A 154 7.50 4.57 10.01
C SER A 154 8.08 4.50 8.61
N ASP A 155 8.42 5.65 8.06
CA ASP A 155 9.06 5.78 6.76
C ASP A 155 10.35 6.59 6.91
N LYS A 156 11.45 5.97 6.53
CA LYS A 156 12.76 6.62 6.51
C LYS A 156 13.59 6.08 5.35
N ASN A 157 13.99 6.96 4.44
CA ASN A 157 14.88 6.62 3.32
C ASN A 157 14.36 5.45 2.46
N GLN A 158 13.06 5.46 2.10
CA GLN A 158 12.41 4.40 1.31
C GLN A 158 12.34 3.04 2.00
N ILE A 159 12.54 3.04 3.30
CA ILE A 159 12.32 1.87 4.15
C ILE A 159 11.09 2.15 5.00
N VAL A 160 10.04 1.39 4.77
CA VAL A 160 8.84 1.38 5.62
C VAL A 160 9.03 0.28 6.65
N THR A 161 9.01 0.65 7.92
CA THR A 161 9.06 -0.31 9.01
C THR A 161 7.68 -0.45 9.63
N ALA A 162 7.15 -1.66 9.64
CA ALA A 162 5.91 -2.02 10.32
C ALA A 162 6.25 -2.61 11.69
N TYR A 163 5.71 -2.00 12.73
CA TYR A 163 5.90 -2.40 14.12
C TYR A 163 4.66 -3.10 14.67
N GLY A 164 4.89 -4.05 15.55
CA GLY A 164 3.83 -4.82 16.20
C GLY A 164 3.36 -6.00 15.35
N ARG A 165 2.46 -6.79 15.92
CA ARG A 165 1.95 -8.02 15.29
C ARG A 165 0.58 -7.76 14.67
N ASN A 166 0.31 -8.45 13.56
CA ASN A 166 -1.00 -8.51 12.94
C ASN A 166 -1.57 -7.13 12.59
N PRO A 167 -0.99 -6.42 11.62
CA PRO A 167 -1.62 -5.20 11.11
C PRO A 167 -3.02 -5.53 10.58
N GLU A 168 -3.98 -4.66 10.86
CA GLU A 168 -5.37 -4.86 10.45
C GLU A 168 -5.90 -3.64 9.67
N ILE A 169 -6.81 -3.93 8.75
CA ILE A 169 -7.62 -2.92 8.08
C ILE A 169 -9.04 -3.04 8.60
N ILE A 170 -9.57 -1.94 9.11
CA ILE A 170 -10.98 -1.82 9.49
C ILE A 170 -11.68 -1.11 8.35
N LEU A 171 -12.63 -1.79 7.71
CA LEU A 171 -13.38 -1.26 6.58
C LEU A 171 -14.78 -0.84 7.03
N CYS A 172 -15.12 0.44 6.90
CA CYS A 172 -16.47 0.93 7.21
C CYS A 172 -17.47 0.56 6.09
N ALA A 173 -17.66 -0.73 5.88
CA ALA A 173 -18.57 -1.31 4.88
C ALA A 173 -19.23 -2.55 5.46
N GLU A 174 -20.40 -2.90 4.93
CA GLU A 174 -21.05 -4.16 5.30
C GLU A 174 -20.24 -5.36 4.83
N THR A 175 -20.15 -6.37 5.68
CA THR A 175 -19.59 -7.67 5.32
C THR A 175 -20.37 -8.23 4.12
N GLY A 176 -19.64 -8.61 3.05
CA GLY A 176 -20.29 -9.08 1.81
C GLY A 176 -20.56 -8.00 0.77
N SER A 177 -20.32 -6.72 1.06
CA SER A 177 -20.30 -5.69 0.00
C SER A 177 -19.20 -5.96 -1.01
N ALA A 178 -19.38 -5.47 -2.26
CA ALA A 178 -18.36 -5.64 -3.30
C ALA A 178 -16.97 -5.14 -2.89
N ALA A 179 -16.91 -4.05 -2.16
CA ALA A 179 -15.65 -3.50 -1.66
C ALA A 179 -15.00 -4.40 -0.60
N TYR A 180 -15.82 -4.96 0.31
CA TYR A 180 -15.33 -5.90 1.32
C TYR A 180 -14.77 -7.15 0.65
N GLN A 181 -15.54 -7.77 -0.26
CA GLN A 181 -15.12 -8.97 -0.99
C GLN A 181 -13.85 -8.74 -1.82
N THR A 182 -13.75 -7.59 -2.50
CA THR A 182 -12.54 -7.22 -3.25
C THR A 182 -11.34 -7.08 -2.32
N MET A 183 -11.51 -6.39 -1.19
CA MET A 183 -10.42 -6.21 -0.23
C MET A 183 -10.02 -7.53 0.43
N GLU A 184 -10.98 -8.36 0.82
CA GLU A 184 -10.74 -9.68 1.39
C GLU A 184 -9.92 -10.57 0.45
N LYS A 185 -10.30 -10.64 -0.83
CA LYS A 185 -9.55 -11.35 -1.87
C LYS A 185 -8.12 -10.83 -2.01
N LEU A 186 -7.93 -9.51 -2.04
CA LEU A 186 -6.62 -8.89 -2.22
C LEU A 186 -5.71 -9.09 -0.99
N LEU A 187 -6.27 -9.20 0.20
CA LEU A 187 -5.51 -9.35 1.43
C LEU A 187 -5.23 -10.81 1.82
N ALA A 188 -5.84 -11.80 1.15
CA ALA A 188 -5.77 -13.21 1.53
C ALA A 188 -4.35 -13.71 1.81
N ASP A 189 -3.38 -13.34 0.98
CA ASP A 189 -1.99 -13.79 1.10
C ASP A 189 -1.03 -12.72 1.66
N THR A 190 -1.57 -11.61 2.17
CA THR A 190 -0.75 -10.49 2.66
C THR A 190 -0.40 -10.56 4.14
N ARG A 191 -1.09 -11.39 4.91
CA ARG A 191 -1.06 -11.41 6.38
C ARG A 191 -1.51 -10.10 7.03
N ILE A 192 -2.34 -9.33 6.35
CA ILE A 192 -3.04 -8.17 6.89
C ILE A 192 -4.46 -8.62 7.21
N GLY A 193 -4.89 -8.45 8.45
CA GLY A 193 -6.26 -8.76 8.85
C GLY A 193 -7.26 -7.78 8.22
N LEU A 194 -8.49 -8.24 7.97
CA LEU A 194 -9.61 -7.41 7.53
C LEU A 194 -10.78 -7.60 8.47
N ARG A 195 -11.35 -6.49 8.94
CA ARG A 195 -12.61 -6.48 9.72
C ARG A 195 -13.49 -5.28 9.37
N THR A 196 -14.73 -5.33 9.77
CA THR A 196 -15.73 -4.25 9.66
C THR A 196 -15.99 -3.59 11.00
#